data_6b3057bd675de2a517bbdc7cb4e3460b
#
_entry.id   6b3057bd675de2a517bbdc7cb4e3460b
#
_cell.length_a   1.000
_cell.length_b   1.000
_cell.length_c   1.000
_cell.angle_alpha   90.00
_cell.angle_beta   90.00
_cell.angle_gamma   90.00
#
_symmetry.space_group_name_H-M   'P 1'
#
loop_
_entity.id
_entity.type
_entity.pdbx_description
1 polymer ?
#
loop_
_entity_poly.entity_id
_entity_poly.type
_entity_poly.pdbx_seq_one_letter_code
_entity_poly.pdbx_strand_id
1 'polypeptide(L)'
;RIDGQSMFDANGFPLSRAVMASSCVPYGFTPITIGAAFVRGKYEDCEQKPEPPKLIDGGVYDNQGAHKLSQDKSRFRCEYIVVSDAGNGQVSAAGTTHFFNLAMNTISMMMNRIKKMQRSDNLYEGFANKEHFAYVPLEWDCSERPLHGFVNNLRNGNVHPDVWQAHGISEAEVASLKAKGVQRTEAEKAILQHIKASVGWSKFEESVPSADNIDVARRVGTSLVALSAEQIDALIAHSAWLAELQTRLYLPMLVEQV
;
A
#
# COMPACT_ATOMS: atom_id res chain seq x y z
N ARG A 1 16.89 -14.46 5.55
CA ARG A 1 18.10 -13.95 6.22
C ARG A 1 19.13 -15.04 6.16
N ILE A 2 19.88 -15.07 5.10
CA ILE A 2 21.15 -15.77 5.15
C ILE A 2 22.01 -14.84 6.00
N ASP A 3 22.18 -15.21 7.28
CA ASP A 3 23.17 -14.66 8.17
C ASP A 3 23.52 -13.19 7.89
N GLY A 4 22.87 -12.23 8.48
CA GLY A 4 22.84 -10.78 8.37
C GLY A 4 23.99 -9.99 7.72
N GLN A 5 24.85 -10.63 6.92
CA GLN A 5 26.08 -10.05 6.36
C GLN A 5 26.35 -10.41 4.91
N SER A 6 25.56 -11.26 4.24
CA SER A 6 25.74 -11.51 2.82
C SER A 6 25.17 -10.36 2.00
N MET A 7 26.02 -9.46 1.58
CA MET A 7 25.64 -8.42 0.62
C MET A 7 25.95 -8.95 -0.78
N PHE A 8 24.99 -8.89 -1.67
CA PHE A 8 25.20 -9.13 -3.09
C PHE A 8 25.60 -7.81 -3.75
N ASP A 9 26.61 -7.87 -4.63
CA ASP A 9 26.94 -6.71 -5.44
C ASP A 9 25.92 -6.58 -6.58
N ALA A 10 25.07 -5.54 -6.48
CA ALA A 10 24.07 -5.24 -7.50
C ALA A 10 24.63 -4.48 -8.71
N ASN A 11 25.93 -4.08 -8.69
CA ASN A 11 26.54 -3.39 -9.80
C ASN A 11 26.57 -4.29 -11.04
N GLY A 12 25.97 -3.80 -12.11
CA GLY A 12 25.85 -4.58 -13.35
C GLY A 12 24.76 -5.65 -13.37
N PHE A 13 23.98 -5.81 -12.28
CA PHE A 13 22.80 -6.69 -12.32
C PHE A 13 21.71 -6.04 -13.20
N PRO A 14 21.26 -6.74 -14.26
CA PRO A 14 20.30 -6.14 -15.20
C PRO A 14 18.98 -5.79 -14.51
N LEU A 15 18.51 -4.54 -14.69
CA LEU A 15 17.24 -4.09 -14.16
C LEU A 15 16.06 -4.97 -14.63
N SER A 16 16.10 -5.42 -15.89
CA SER A 16 15.09 -6.34 -16.43
C SER A 16 15.00 -7.65 -15.65
N ARG A 17 16.13 -8.19 -15.19
CA ARG A 17 16.14 -9.40 -14.35
C ARG A 17 15.62 -9.14 -12.94
N ALA A 18 15.86 -7.94 -12.39
CA ALA A 18 15.29 -7.55 -11.11
C ALA A 18 13.77 -7.43 -11.20
N VAL A 19 13.25 -6.81 -12.26
CA VAL A 19 11.80 -6.70 -12.52
C VAL A 19 11.19 -8.08 -12.74
N MET A 20 11.82 -8.94 -13.55
CA MET A 20 11.38 -10.33 -13.74
C MET A 20 11.34 -11.10 -12.41
N ALA A 21 12.35 -10.96 -11.57
CA ALA A 21 12.39 -11.63 -10.27
C ALA A 21 11.24 -11.16 -9.37
N SER A 22 10.95 -9.86 -9.37
CA SER A 22 9.85 -9.26 -8.59
C SER A 22 8.47 -9.71 -9.05
N SER A 23 8.33 -10.22 -10.27
CA SER A 23 7.06 -10.72 -10.83
C SER A 23 7.04 -12.24 -11.03
N CYS A 24 8.04 -12.97 -10.49
CA CYS A 24 8.09 -14.43 -10.55
C CYS A 24 7.14 -15.08 -9.53
N VAL A 25 5.84 -14.98 -9.77
CA VAL A 25 4.82 -15.63 -8.93
C VAL A 25 5.09 -17.12 -8.85
N PRO A 26 5.23 -17.70 -7.65
CA PRO A 26 5.44 -19.13 -7.47
C PRO A 26 4.39 -19.97 -8.21
N TYR A 27 4.80 -21.07 -8.78
CA TYR A 27 4.06 -21.96 -9.68
C TYR A 27 3.70 -21.36 -11.06
N GLY A 28 3.66 -20.03 -11.22
CA GLY A 28 3.42 -19.39 -12.51
C GLY A 28 4.70 -19.20 -13.33
N PHE A 29 5.82 -18.97 -12.67
CA PHE A 29 7.10 -18.68 -13.30
C PHE A 29 8.26 -19.41 -12.64
N THR A 30 9.31 -19.66 -13.42
CA THR A 30 10.55 -20.25 -12.88
C THR A 30 11.34 -19.19 -12.10
N PRO A 31 11.79 -19.50 -10.87
CA PRO A 31 12.62 -18.59 -10.09
C PRO A 31 13.86 -18.10 -10.81
N ILE A 32 14.21 -16.84 -10.64
CA ILE A 32 15.43 -16.25 -11.23
C ILE A 32 16.64 -16.59 -10.35
N THR A 33 17.61 -17.30 -10.90
CA THR A 33 18.85 -17.60 -10.20
C THR A 33 19.81 -16.41 -10.31
N ILE A 34 20.38 -15.96 -9.19
CA ILE A 34 21.47 -14.97 -9.17
C ILE A 34 22.76 -15.71 -9.50
N GLY A 35 23.45 -15.28 -10.58
CA GLY A 35 24.72 -15.87 -10.96
C GLY A 35 25.81 -15.64 -9.91
N ALA A 36 26.79 -16.54 -9.84
CA ALA A 36 27.89 -16.48 -8.88
C ALA A 36 28.70 -15.17 -8.93
N ALA A 37 28.74 -14.49 -10.09
CA ALA A 37 29.41 -13.20 -10.27
C ALA A 37 28.84 -12.07 -9.40
N PHE A 38 27.59 -12.19 -8.89
CA PHE A 38 26.95 -11.21 -8.04
C PHE A 38 26.99 -11.58 -6.55
N VAL A 39 27.59 -12.71 -6.20
CA VAL A 39 27.77 -13.16 -4.82
C VAL A 39 29.14 -12.68 -4.35
N ARG A 40 29.16 -11.76 -3.40
CA ARG A 40 30.40 -11.24 -2.79
C ARG A 40 30.37 -11.39 -1.26
N GLY A 41 31.55 -11.36 -0.66
CA GLY A 41 31.72 -11.36 0.78
C GLY A 41 32.18 -12.69 1.36
N LYS A 42 31.82 -13.00 2.59
CA LYS A 42 32.31 -14.15 3.39
C LYS A 42 32.34 -15.52 2.70
N TYR A 43 31.74 -15.64 1.52
CA TYR A 43 31.65 -16.90 0.80
C TYR A 43 32.73 -17.08 -0.29
N GLU A 44 33.58 -16.05 -0.54
CA GLU A 44 34.67 -16.18 -1.51
C GLU A 44 35.71 -17.17 -1.02
N ASP A 45 35.91 -17.27 0.29
CA ASP A 45 36.91 -18.11 0.93
C ASP A 45 36.33 -19.40 1.57
N CYS A 46 35.03 -19.66 1.41
CA CYS A 46 34.44 -20.88 1.94
C CYS A 46 34.66 -22.10 1.04
N GLU A 47 35.13 -23.21 1.63
CA GLU A 47 35.29 -24.50 0.94
C GLU A 47 33.95 -25.00 0.35
N GLN A 48 32.82 -24.69 1.00
CA GLN A 48 31.48 -24.97 0.50
C GLN A 48 30.83 -23.63 0.09
N LYS A 49 30.84 -23.33 -1.19
CA LYS A 49 30.10 -22.18 -1.74
C LYS A 49 28.60 -22.44 -1.62
N PRO A 50 27.84 -21.53 -1.03
CA PRO A 50 26.40 -21.69 -0.99
C PRO A 50 25.83 -21.73 -2.41
N GLU A 51 24.72 -22.47 -2.58
CA GLU A 51 24.00 -22.44 -3.85
C GLU A 51 23.58 -21.00 -4.19
N PRO A 52 23.67 -20.61 -5.47
CA PRO A 52 23.21 -19.29 -5.88
C PRO A 52 21.74 -19.08 -5.48
N PRO A 53 21.39 -17.95 -4.84
CA PRO A 53 20.03 -17.72 -4.42
C PRO A 53 19.08 -17.68 -5.61
N LYS A 54 17.90 -18.22 -5.38
CA LYS A 54 16.78 -18.20 -6.34
C LYS A 54 15.78 -17.15 -5.87
N LEU A 55 15.49 -16.19 -6.73
CA LEU A 55 14.55 -15.12 -6.46
C LEU A 55 13.15 -15.50 -6.94
N ILE A 56 12.17 -15.21 -6.14
CA ILE A 56 10.74 -15.34 -6.45
C ILE A 56 10.05 -13.99 -6.26
N ASP A 57 8.79 -13.90 -6.61
CA ASP A 57 7.96 -12.70 -6.45
C ASP A 57 8.07 -12.09 -5.05
N GLY A 58 8.38 -10.81 -5.01
CA GLY A 58 8.49 -10.05 -3.76
C GLY A 58 7.18 -9.97 -2.98
N GLY A 59 6.05 -10.09 -3.65
CA GLY A 59 4.72 -10.02 -3.03
C GLY A 59 4.44 -11.16 -2.05
N VAL A 60 5.23 -12.25 -2.09
CA VAL A 60 5.17 -13.32 -1.09
C VAL A 60 5.71 -12.87 0.28
N TYR A 61 6.52 -11.80 0.30
CA TYR A 61 7.10 -11.26 1.53
C TYR A 61 6.61 -9.83 1.82
N ASP A 62 6.62 -8.96 0.81
CA ASP A 62 6.24 -7.55 0.90
C ASP A 62 5.54 -7.13 -0.40
N ASN A 63 4.22 -7.33 -0.43
CA ASN A 63 3.41 -7.09 -1.63
C ASN A 63 3.25 -5.59 -1.95
N GLN A 64 3.51 -4.72 -0.99
CA GLN A 64 3.38 -3.27 -1.14
C GLN A 64 4.72 -2.55 -1.29
N GLY A 65 5.84 -3.25 -1.10
CA GLY A 65 7.17 -2.67 -1.15
C GLY A 65 7.49 -1.68 -0.03
N ALA A 66 6.63 -1.60 0.99
CA ALA A 66 6.72 -0.61 2.04
C ALA A 66 7.70 -0.98 3.16
N HIS A 67 7.96 -2.26 3.38
CA HIS A 67 8.75 -2.74 4.52
C HIS A 67 10.17 -2.14 4.61
N LYS A 68 10.84 -1.94 3.45
CA LYS A 68 12.18 -1.33 3.46
C LYS A 68 12.17 0.18 3.63
N LEU A 69 11.05 0.81 3.32
CA LEU A 69 10.86 2.25 3.48
C LEU A 69 10.46 2.63 4.92
N SER A 70 9.88 1.68 5.67
CA SER A 70 9.42 1.88 7.05
C SER A 70 10.30 1.22 8.11
N GLN A 71 11.24 0.36 7.75
CA GLN A 71 12.08 -0.37 8.71
C GLN A 71 13.12 0.53 9.37
N ASP A 72 13.16 0.59 10.70
CA ASP A 72 13.98 1.49 11.51
C ASP A 72 15.47 1.58 11.15
N LYS A 73 16.09 0.49 10.80
CA LYS A 73 17.53 0.45 10.46
C LYS A 73 17.77 0.40 8.96
N SER A 74 16.76 0.65 8.15
CA SER A 74 16.91 0.69 6.70
C SER A 74 17.53 2.00 6.26
N ARG A 75 18.55 1.95 5.44
CA ARG A 75 19.10 3.14 4.76
C ARG A 75 18.15 3.75 3.72
N PHE A 76 17.06 3.07 3.43
CA PHE A 76 15.99 3.52 2.52
C PHE A 76 14.76 4.03 3.27
N ARG A 77 14.84 4.18 4.58
CA ARG A 77 13.73 4.69 5.39
C ARG A 77 13.29 6.05 4.90
N CYS A 78 11.98 6.21 4.75
CA CYS A 78 11.32 7.45 4.36
C CYS A 78 10.41 7.91 5.49
N GLU A 79 10.27 9.21 5.66
CA GLU A 79 9.36 9.82 6.61
C GLU A 79 7.92 9.83 6.07
N TYR A 80 7.78 10.04 4.76
CA TYR A 80 6.48 10.08 4.06
C TYR A 80 6.42 8.96 3.04
N ILE A 81 5.39 8.15 3.12
CA ILE A 81 5.23 6.96 2.27
C ILE A 81 3.83 6.96 1.66
N VAL A 82 3.77 6.94 0.33
CA VAL A 82 2.53 6.71 -0.40
C VAL A 82 2.54 5.28 -0.94
N VAL A 83 1.55 4.51 -0.55
CA VAL A 83 1.40 3.12 -0.99
C VAL A 83 0.26 3.03 -1.99
N SER A 84 0.60 2.75 -3.25
CA SER A 84 -0.38 2.45 -4.30
C SER A 84 -0.69 0.96 -4.31
N ASP A 85 -1.93 0.60 -4.00
CA ASP A 85 -2.40 -0.77 -3.96
C ASP A 85 -3.34 -1.05 -5.15
N ALA A 86 -2.76 -1.49 -6.25
CA ALA A 86 -3.49 -1.88 -7.46
C ALA A 86 -4.07 -3.31 -7.40
N GLY A 87 -3.91 -4.01 -6.29
CA GLY A 87 -4.43 -5.36 -6.09
C GLY A 87 -5.95 -5.37 -5.98
N ASN A 88 -6.62 -6.05 -6.91
CA ASN A 88 -8.03 -6.39 -6.75
C ASN A 88 -8.14 -7.49 -5.68
N GLY A 89 -8.76 -7.17 -4.54
CA GLY A 89 -8.90 -8.10 -3.40
C GLY A 89 -9.79 -9.32 -3.66
N GLN A 90 -10.35 -9.47 -4.86
CA GLN A 90 -11.24 -10.56 -5.20
C GLN A 90 -10.44 -11.79 -5.66
N VAL A 91 -10.37 -12.81 -4.80
CA VAL A 91 -9.93 -14.15 -5.20
C VAL A 91 -11.10 -14.84 -5.88
N SER A 92 -10.96 -15.11 -7.17
CA SER A 92 -11.99 -15.88 -7.90
C SER A 92 -12.08 -17.30 -7.35
N ALA A 93 -13.25 -17.70 -6.90
CA ALA A 93 -13.53 -19.11 -6.51
C ALA A 93 -13.68 -20.03 -7.72
N ALA A 94 -13.69 -19.49 -8.94
CA ALA A 94 -13.85 -20.28 -10.16
C ALA A 94 -12.59 -21.13 -10.41
N GLY A 95 -12.76 -22.44 -10.58
CA GLY A 95 -11.69 -23.33 -11.01
C GLY A 95 -10.82 -23.96 -9.91
N THR A 96 -11.28 -24.02 -8.66
CA THR A 96 -10.55 -24.64 -7.54
C THR A 96 -10.36 -26.16 -7.65
N THR A 97 -10.94 -26.80 -8.65
CA THR A 97 -10.85 -28.25 -8.87
C THR A 97 -9.53 -28.72 -9.47
N HIS A 98 -8.76 -27.82 -10.09
CA HIS A 98 -7.46 -28.15 -10.66
C HIS A 98 -6.33 -27.72 -9.73
N PHE A 99 -5.36 -28.61 -9.51
CA PHE A 99 -4.22 -28.39 -8.63
C PHE A 99 -3.51 -27.02 -8.88
N PHE A 100 -3.29 -26.68 -10.14
CA PHE A 100 -2.62 -25.41 -10.49
C PHE A 100 -3.44 -24.19 -10.06
N ASN A 101 -4.74 -24.19 -10.32
CA ASN A 101 -5.63 -23.10 -9.92
C ASN A 101 -5.74 -23.01 -8.40
N LEU A 102 -5.77 -24.13 -7.70
CA LEU A 102 -5.76 -24.18 -6.23
C LEU A 102 -4.46 -23.57 -5.68
N ALA A 103 -3.32 -23.92 -6.24
CA ALA A 103 -2.02 -23.40 -5.82
C ALA A 103 -1.93 -21.87 -6.04
N MET A 104 -2.34 -21.37 -7.21
CA MET A 104 -2.37 -19.94 -7.54
C MET A 104 -3.32 -19.17 -6.63
N ASN A 105 -4.50 -19.72 -6.37
CA ASN A 105 -5.47 -19.10 -5.44
C ASN A 105 -4.92 -19.05 -4.01
N THR A 106 -4.25 -20.12 -3.56
CA THR A 106 -3.63 -20.17 -2.24
C THR A 106 -2.57 -19.07 -2.09
N ILE A 107 -1.68 -18.91 -3.09
CA ILE A 107 -0.68 -17.83 -3.07
C ILE A 107 -1.34 -16.47 -3.06
N SER A 108 -2.34 -16.23 -3.90
CA SER A 108 -3.09 -14.98 -3.94
C SER A 108 -3.72 -14.65 -2.59
N MET A 109 -4.29 -15.66 -1.91
CA MET A 109 -4.81 -15.49 -0.55
C MET A 109 -3.72 -15.15 0.46
N MET A 110 -2.56 -15.80 0.38
CA MET A 110 -1.40 -15.51 1.26
C MET A 110 -0.87 -14.10 1.03
N MET A 111 -0.68 -13.69 -0.22
CA MET A 111 -0.24 -12.34 -0.58
C MET A 111 -1.24 -11.28 -0.11
N ASN A 112 -2.54 -11.52 -0.26
CA ASN A 112 -3.58 -10.63 0.25
C ASN A 112 -3.58 -10.56 1.79
N ARG A 113 -3.29 -11.65 2.47
CA ARG A 113 -3.15 -11.65 3.94
C ARG A 113 -1.94 -10.82 4.37
N ILE A 114 -0.78 -11.02 3.73
CA ILE A 114 0.43 -10.24 3.99
C ILE A 114 0.16 -8.75 3.80
N LYS A 115 -0.46 -8.38 2.67
CA LYS A 115 -0.87 -7.01 2.37
C LYS A 115 -1.74 -6.41 3.49
N LYS A 116 -2.76 -7.13 3.94
CA LYS A 116 -3.65 -6.67 5.02
C LYS A 116 -2.93 -6.53 6.36
N MET A 117 -2.02 -7.45 6.68
CA MET A 117 -1.22 -7.36 7.89
C MET A 117 -0.27 -6.16 7.84
N GLN A 118 0.48 -5.99 6.75
CA GLN A 118 1.39 -4.85 6.58
C GLN A 118 0.65 -3.51 6.64
N ARG A 119 -0.52 -3.42 6.00
CA ARG A 119 -1.36 -2.22 6.09
C ARG A 119 -1.80 -1.96 7.53
N SER A 120 -2.21 -3.00 8.26
CA SER A 120 -2.57 -2.87 9.67
C SER A 120 -1.39 -2.39 10.50
N ASP A 121 -0.24 -3.06 10.37
CA ASP A 121 0.96 -2.75 11.13
C ASP A 121 1.45 -1.32 10.83
N ASN A 122 1.51 -0.93 9.56
CA ASN A 122 1.91 0.42 9.16
C ASN A 122 0.95 1.51 9.64
N LEU A 123 -0.37 1.25 9.65
CA LEU A 123 -1.36 2.20 10.16
C LEU A 123 -1.38 2.29 11.69
N TYR A 124 -1.15 1.15 12.39
CA TYR A 124 -1.30 1.10 13.83
C TYR A 124 0.04 1.21 14.57
N GLU A 125 1.13 0.74 13.97
CA GLU A 125 2.49 0.81 14.53
C GLU A 125 3.32 1.96 13.96
N GLY A 126 3.01 2.45 12.76
CA GLY A 126 3.66 3.60 12.12
C GLY A 126 3.59 4.86 12.99
N PHE A 127 2.55 4.96 13.81
CA PHE A 127 2.42 6.00 14.83
C PHE A 127 3.56 5.97 15.88
N ALA A 128 4.02 4.80 16.27
CA ALA A 128 5.16 4.64 17.18
C ALA A 128 6.50 4.94 16.48
N ASN A 129 6.56 4.78 15.15
CA ASN A 129 7.77 4.89 14.34
C ASN A 129 7.95 6.25 13.64
N LYS A 130 7.04 7.20 13.81
CA LYS A 130 7.07 8.57 13.22
C LYS A 130 6.97 8.61 11.68
N GLU A 131 6.49 7.58 11.04
CA GLU A 131 6.27 7.57 9.60
C GLU A 131 4.83 7.94 9.27
N HIS A 132 4.66 8.65 8.15
CA HIS A 132 3.37 9.08 7.67
C HIS A 132 3.00 8.28 6.43
N PHE A 133 1.84 7.61 6.46
CA PHE A 133 1.38 6.75 5.37
C PHE A 133 0.09 7.27 4.74
N ALA A 134 0.08 7.36 3.41
CA ALA A 134 -1.13 7.46 2.63
C ALA A 134 -1.33 6.19 1.81
N TYR A 135 -2.49 5.55 1.95
CA TYR A 135 -2.84 4.33 1.20
C TYR A 135 -3.86 4.66 0.12
N VAL A 136 -3.54 4.25 -1.11
CA VAL A 136 -4.36 4.45 -2.31
C VAL A 136 -4.80 3.09 -2.85
N PRO A 137 -5.84 2.47 -2.27
CA PRO A 137 -6.32 1.17 -2.71
C PRO A 137 -7.31 1.31 -3.87
N LEU A 138 -7.06 0.60 -4.97
CA LEU A 138 -7.92 0.57 -6.14
C LEU A 138 -9.34 0.03 -5.84
N GLU A 139 -9.47 -0.79 -4.79
CA GLU A 139 -10.76 -1.38 -4.40
C GLU A 139 -11.77 -0.38 -3.81
N TRP A 140 -11.33 0.80 -3.41
CA TRP A 140 -12.20 1.81 -2.82
C TRP A 140 -13.02 2.53 -3.89
N ASP A 141 -14.16 3.04 -3.46
CA ASP A 141 -15.00 3.93 -4.27
C ASP A 141 -14.58 5.41 -4.05
N CYS A 142 -14.92 6.26 -5.02
CA CYS A 142 -14.72 7.70 -4.91
C CYS A 142 -15.90 8.33 -4.15
N SER A 143 -15.95 8.13 -2.84
CA SER A 143 -17.03 8.60 -1.96
C SER A 143 -16.48 9.27 -0.69
N GLU A 144 -17.38 9.68 0.22
CA GLU A 144 -16.99 10.19 1.56
C GLU A 144 -16.39 9.14 2.50
N ARG A 145 -16.39 7.89 2.11
CA ARG A 145 -15.94 6.77 2.95
C ARG A 145 -14.51 6.93 3.50
N PRO A 146 -13.52 7.42 2.73
CA PRO A 146 -12.20 7.73 3.26
C PRO A 146 -12.19 8.78 4.37
N LEU A 147 -13.05 9.79 4.31
CA LEU A 147 -13.18 10.82 5.35
C LEU A 147 -13.70 10.20 6.66
N HIS A 148 -14.74 9.38 6.59
CA HIS A 148 -15.25 8.64 7.75
C HIS A 148 -14.19 7.68 8.31
N GLY A 149 -13.41 7.04 7.42
CA GLY A 149 -12.28 6.21 7.80
C GLY A 149 -11.22 6.99 8.57
N PHE A 150 -10.89 8.20 8.13
CA PHE A 150 -9.95 9.09 8.81
C PHE A 150 -10.44 9.47 10.21
N VAL A 151 -11.69 9.90 10.36
CA VAL A 151 -12.28 10.22 11.66
C VAL A 151 -12.27 9.01 12.61
N ASN A 152 -12.55 7.82 12.10
CA ASN A 152 -12.45 6.59 12.87
C ASN A 152 -11.02 6.27 13.31
N ASN A 153 -10.04 6.44 12.42
CA ASN A 153 -8.63 6.27 12.74
C ASN A 153 -8.17 7.31 13.78
N LEU A 154 -8.61 8.54 13.66
CA LEU A 154 -8.33 9.60 14.63
C LEU A 154 -8.89 9.24 16.02
N ARG A 155 -10.14 8.76 16.09
CA ARG A 155 -10.76 8.27 17.34
C ARG A 155 -9.97 7.14 17.98
N ASN A 156 -9.44 6.24 17.19
CA ASN A 156 -8.67 5.08 17.66
C ASN A 156 -7.22 5.42 18.02
N GLY A 157 -6.77 6.66 17.79
CA GLY A 157 -5.39 7.08 18.02
C GLY A 157 -4.41 6.62 16.94
N ASN A 158 -4.89 6.29 15.74
CA ASN A 158 -4.10 5.77 14.62
C ASN A 158 -3.68 6.87 13.63
N VAL A 159 -3.86 8.15 13.98
CA VAL A 159 -3.43 9.29 13.16
C VAL A 159 -2.38 10.07 13.95
N HIS A 160 -1.22 10.31 13.33
CA HIS A 160 -0.14 11.03 13.97
C HIS A 160 -0.57 12.47 14.37
N PRO A 161 -0.12 13.01 15.53
CA PRO A 161 -0.46 14.37 15.94
C PRO A 161 -0.18 15.43 14.88
N ASP A 162 0.95 15.35 14.21
CA ASP A 162 1.33 16.33 13.17
C ASP A 162 0.30 16.37 12.02
N VAL A 163 -0.34 15.24 11.71
CA VAL A 163 -1.35 15.15 10.65
C VAL A 163 -2.63 15.89 11.05
N TRP A 164 -3.21 15.57 12.21
CA TRP A 164 -4.45 16.23 12.61
C TRP A 164 -4.24 17.68 13.04
N GLN A 165 -3.05 18.04 13.56
CA GLN A 165 -2.68 19.44 13.81
C GLN A 165 -2.52 20.24 12.51
N ALA A 166 -1.95 19.64 11.45
CA ALA A 166 -1.88 20.27 10.14
C ALA A 166 -3.26 20.54 9.52
N HIS A 167 -4.27 19.73 9.87
CA HIS A 167 -5.66 20.02 9.56
C HIS A 167 -6.28 21.10 10.45
N GLY A 168 -5.59 21.59 11.48
CA GLY A 168 -6.13 22.54 12.43
C GLY A 168 -7.03 21.91 13.51
N ILE A 169 -7.01 20.60 13.68
CA ILE A 169 -7.77 19.89 14.71
C ILE A 169 -6.99 20.00 16.04
N SER A 170 -7.68 20.36 17.10
CA SER A 170 -7.11 20.46 18.44
C SER A 170 -7.13 19.12 19.20
N GLU A 171 -6.28 18.99 20.21
CA GLU A 171 -6.26 17.82 21.09
C GLU A 171 -7.62 17.63 21.82
N ALA A 172 -8.29 18.74 22.17
CA ALA A 172 -9.61 18.71 22.80
C ALA A 172 -10.68 18.11 21.88
N GLU A 173 -10.64 18.43 20.57
CA GLU A 173 -11.54 17.83 19.57
C GLU A 173 -11.26 16.33 19.42
N VAL A 174 -9.99 15.93 19.34
CA VAL A 174 -9.61 14.50 19.29
C VAL A 174 -10.10 13.77 20.55
N ALA A 175 -9.93 14.37 21.73
CA ALA A 175 -10.40 13.80 22.99
C ALA A 175 -11.93 13.63 23.03
N SER A 176 -12.67 14.56 22.42
CA SER A 176 -14.13 14.49 22.33
C SER A 176 -14.65 13.27 21.58
N LEU A 177 -13.88 12.72 20.64
CA LEU A 177 -14.23 11.48 19.92
C LEU A 177 -14.29 10.24 20.83
N LYS A 178 -13.67 10.30 22.01
CA LYS A 178 -13.70 9.21 23.01
C LYS A 178 -14.98 9.23 23.86
N ALA A 179 -15.81 10.26 23.75
CA ALA A 179 -17.12 10.33 24.42
C ALA A 179 -18.04 9.20 23.97
N LYS A 180 -19.20 9.04 24.63
CA LYS A 180 -20.18 8.00 24.33
C LYS A 180 -21.51 8.61 23.89
N GLY A 181 -22.30 7.84 23.15
CA GLY A 181 -23.66 8.23 22.76
C GLY A 181 -23.70 9.47 21.87
N VAL A 182 -24.64 10.35 22.13
CA VAL A 182 -24.94 11.55 21.34
C VAL A 182 -23.71 12.47 21.23
N GLN A 183 -23.00 12.66 22.34
CA GLN A 183 -21.81 13.54 22.38
C GLN A 183 -20.73 13.09 21.40
N ARG A 184 -20.49 11.79 21.27
CA ARG A 184 -19.57 11.23 20.27
C ARG A 184 -20.06 11.52 18.85
N THR A 185 -21.32 11.30 18.58
CA THR A 185 -21.90 11.52 17.24
C THR A 185 -21.76 12.98 16.82
N GLU A 186 -21.98 13.93 17.72
CA GLU A 186 -21.81 15.36 17.42
C GLU A 186 -20.33 15.71 17.21
N ALA A 187 -19.41 15.15 18.01
CA ALA A 187 -17.98 15.33 17.82
C ALA A 187 -17.50 14.77 16.45
N GLU A 188 -17.96 13.56 16.08
CA GLU A 188 -17.64 12.95 14.78
C GLU A 188 -18.14 13.82 13.62
N LYS A 189 -19.35 14.38 13.71
CA LYS A 189 -19.89 15.29 12.69
C LYS A 189 -19.08 16.58 12.58
N ALA A 190 -18.74 17.20 13.73
CA ALA A 190 -17.98 18.44 13.76
C ALA A 190 -16.60 18.26 13.11
N ILE A 191 -15.88 17.21 13.48
CA ILE A 191 -14.58 16.89 12.91
C ILE A 191 -14.69 16.53 11.43
N LEU A 192 -15.72 15.79 11.02
CA LEU A 192 -15.94 15.48 9.61
C LEU A 192 -16.13 16.76 8.77
N GLN A 193 -16.89 17.74 9.27
CA GLN A 193 -17.05 19.02 8.58
C GLN A 193 -15.73 19.81 8.53
N HIS A 194 -14.97 19.78 9.61
CA HIS A 194 -13.66 20.41 9.66
C HIS A 194 -12.71 19.79 8.62
N ILE A 195 -12.63 18.46 8.56
CA ILE A 195 -11.82 17.75 7.58
C ILE A 195 -12.29 18.04 6.15
N LYS A 196 -13.60 18.04 5.88
CA LYS A 196 -14.14 18.42 4.57
C LYS A 196 -13.66 19.79 4.12
N ALA A 197 -13.69 20.77 5.02
CA ALA A 197 -13.19 22.11 4.73
C ALA A 197 -11.68 22.11 4.46
N SER A 198 -10.91 21.45 5.31
CA SER A 198 -9.44 21.40 5.24
C SER A 198 -8.91 20.72 3.98
N VAL A 199 -9.56 19.66 3.47
CA VAL A 199 -9.14 18.98 2.24
C VAL A 199 -9.72 19.61 0.97
N GLY A 200 -10.64 20.59 1.09
CA GLY A 200 -11.33 21.19 -0.06
C GLY A 200 -12.34 20.24 -0.69
N TRP A 201 -13.16 19.58 0.12
CA TRP A 201 -14.06 18.50 -0.28
C TRP A 201 -15.00 18.85 -1.44
N SER A 202 -15.46 20.10 -1.56
CA SER A 202 -16.32 20.52 -2.66
C SER A 202 -15.68 20.28 -4.06
N LYS A 203 -14.36 20.45 -4.19
CA LYS A 203 -13.65 20.17 -5.44
C LYS A 203 -13.63 18.66 -5.74
N PHE A 204 -13.56 17.83 -4.71
CA PHE A 204 -13.64 16.37 -4.87
C PHE A 204 -15.03 15.93 -5.31
N GLU A 205 -16.11 16.53 -4.75
CA GLU A 205 -17.48 16.26 -5.19
C GLU A 205 -17.71 16.62 -6.65
N GLU A 206 -17.14 17.74 -7.12
CA GLU A 206 -17.25 18.19 -8.50
C GLU A 206 -16.43 17.32 -9.47
N SER A 207 -15.34 16.72 -9.01
CA SER A 207 -14.39 15.94 -9.82
C SER A 207 -14.53 14.43 -9.68
N VAL A 208 -15.58 13.94 -9.01
CA VAL A 208 -15.81 12.49 -8.88
C VAL A 208 -15.91 11.85 -10.26
N PRO A 209 -15.11 10.82 -10.55
CA PRO A 209 -15.25 10.05 -11.80
C PRO A 209 -16.66 9.47 -11.94
N SER A 210 -17.12 9.28 -13.16
CA SER A 210 -18.44 8.66 -13.39
C SER A 210 -18.54 7.28 -12.73
N ALA A 211 -19.75 6.89 -12.35
CA ALA A 211 -19.98 5.58 -11.74
C ALA A 211 -19.48 4.43 -12.64
N ASP A 212 -19.62 4.58 -13.94
CA ASP A 212 -19.11 3.60 -14.92
C ASP A 212 -17.59 3.53 -14.90
N ASN A 213 -16.88 4.66 -14.86
CA ASN A 213 -15.43 4.68 -14.76
C ASN A 213 -14.93 4.05 -13.44
N ILE A 214 -15.58 4.35 -12.33
CA ILE A 214 -15.26 3.75 -11.03
C ILE A 214 -15.43 2.23 -11.10
N ASP A 215 -16.51 1.76 -11.67
CA ASP A 215 -16.82 0.35 -11.78
C ASP A 215 -15.85 -0.37 -12.74
N VAL A 216 -15.54 0.23 -13.89
CA VAL A 216 -14.51 -0.27 -14.82
C VAL A 216 -13.16 -0.36 -14.12
N ALA A 217 -12.70 0.70 -13.44
CA ALA A 217 -11.42 0.71 -12.76
C ALA A 217 -11.32 -0.40 -11.69
N ARG A 218 -12.36 -0.57 -10.88
CA ARG A 218 -12.41 -1.55 -9.80
C ARG A 218 -12.50 -3.00 -10.27
N ARG A 219 -12.95 -3.23 -11.51
CA ARG A 219 -13.02 -4.57 -12.12
C ARG A 219 -11.76 -4.97 -12.86
N VAL A 220 -10.83 -4.06 -13.09
CA VAL A 220 -9.55 -4.41 -13.73
C VAL A 220 -8.83 -5.42 -12.85
N GLY A 221 -8.64 -6.62 -13.37
CA GLY A 221 -7.91 -7.69 -12.68
C GLY A 221 -6.41 -7.61 -12.92
N THR A 222 -5.64 -8.19 -12.02
CA THR A 222 -4.21 -8.41 -12.23
C THR A 222 -4.03 -9.50 -13.29
N SER A 223 -3.71 -9.11 -14.52
CA SER A 223 -3.53 -10.02 -15.65
C SER A 223 -2.37 -9.57 -16.52
N LEU A 224 -1.86 -10.47 -17.36
CA LEU A 224 -0.83 -10.17 -18.37
C LEU A 224 -1.44 -9.74 -19.71
N VAL A 225 -2.74 -9.45 -19.75
CA VAL A 225 -3.44 -9.00 -20.97
C VAL A 225 -3.35 -7.48 -21.04
N ALA A 226 -3.18 -6.95 -22.25
CA ALA A 226 -3.18 -5.52 -22.49
C ALA A 226 -4.51 -4.90 -22.09
N LEU A 227 -4.47 -3.74 -21.44
CA LEU A 227 -5.66 -2.99 -21.08
C LEU A 227 -6.21 -2.24 -22.31
N SER A 228 -7.53 -2.08 -22.36
CA SER A 228 -8.17 -1.18 -23.32
C SER A 228 -7.92 0.30 -22.95
N ALA A 229 -8.06 1.19 -23.92
CA ALA A 229 -7.96 2.64 -23.66
C ALA A 229 -8.96 3.09 -22.58
N GLU A 230 -10.19 2.60 -22.63
CA GLU A 230 -11.23 2.85 -21.64
C GLU A 230 -10.81 2.42 -20.21
N GLN A 231 -10.21 1.24 -20.08
CA GLN A 231 -9.70 0.75 -18.79
C GLN A 231 -8.56 1.62 -18.26
N ILE A 232 -7.67 2.08 -19.15
CA ILE A 232 -6.55 2.96 -18.80
C ILE A 232 -7.09 4.30 -18.31
N ASP A 233 -8.00 4.93 -19.05
CA ASP A 233 -8.58 6.22 -18.70
C ASP A 233 -9.36 6.15 -17.38
N ALA A 234 -10.14 5.08 -17.18
CA ALA A 234 -10.87 4.83 -15.94
C ALA A 234 -9.92 4.65 -14.74
N LEU A 235 -8.85 3.86 -14.91
CA LEU A 235 -7.83 3.67 -13.87
C LEU A 235 -7.13 4.98 -13.50
N ILE A 236 -6.76 5.80 -14.50
CA ILE A 236 -6.11 7.09 -14.25
C ILE A 236 -7.03 8.01 -13.47
N ALA A 237 -8.27 8.20 -13.93
CA ALA A 237 -9.23 9.07 -13.26
C ALA A 237 -9.52 8.63 -11.83
N HIS A 238 -9.78 7.34 -11.62
CA HIS A 238 -10.07 6.76 -10.32
C HIS A 238 -8.89 6.86 -9.34
N SER A 239 -7.69 6.47 -9.80
CA SER A 239 -6.50 6.48 -8.94
C SER A 239 -6.02 7.90 -8.62
N ALA A 240 -6.11 8.84 -9.55
CA ALA A 240 -5.76 10.24 -9.32
C ALA A 240 -6.64 10.86 -8.24
N TRP A 241 -7.97 10.65 -8.32
CA TRP A 241 -8.90 11.15 -7.31
C TRP A 241 -8.62 10.58 -5.92
N LEU A 242 -8.41 9.25 -5.81
CA LEU A 242 -8.09 8.60 -4.54
C LEU A 242 -6.73 9.04 -4.00
N ALA A 243 -5.72 9.12 -4.87
CA ALA A 243 -4.37 9.51 -4.46
C ALA A 243 -4.35 10.93 -3.91
N GLU A 244 -5.01 11.88 -4.57
CA GLU A 244 -5.09 13.25 -4.10
C GLU A 244 -5.82 13.32 -2.76
N LEU A 245 -6.98 12.68 -2.62
CA LEU A 245 -7.73 12.67 -1.37
C LEU A 245 -6.92 12.06 -0.22
N GLN A 246 -6.30 10.90 -0.44
CA GLN A 246 -5.52 10.21 0.60
C GLN A 246 -4.28 11.02 1.00
N THR A 247 -3.63 11.66 0.03
CA THR A 247 -2.48 12.53 0.32
C THR A 247 -2.91 13.75 1.13
N ARG A 248 -4.01 14.40 0.77
CA ARG A 248 -4.55 15.53 1.55
C ARG A 248 -4.96 15.12 2.96
N LEU A 249 -5.51 13.91 3.14
CA LEU A 249 -5.94 13.42 4.45
C LEU A 249 -4.77 13.03 5.36
N TYR A 250 -3.80 12.27 4.85
CA TYR A 250 -2.77 11.65 5.69
C TYR A 250 -1.39 12.30 5.57
N LEU A 251 -1.17 13.11 4.54
CA LEU A 251 0.08 13.84 4.30
C LEU A 251 -0.19 15.34 4.01
N PRO A 252 -1.02 16.03 4.81
CA PRO A 252 -1.41 17.42 4.55
C PRO A 252 -0.23 18.37 4.52
N MET A 253 0.89 18.02 5.16
CA MET A 253 2.13 18.80 5.16
C MET A 253 2.88 18.80 3.82
N LEU A 254 2.51 17.89 2.89
CA LEU A 254 3.11 17.81 1.54
C LEU A 254 2.30 18.51 0.47
N VAL A 255 1.10 18.98 0.78
CA VAL A 255 0.22 19.65 -0.17
C VAL A 255 -0.03 21.09 0.24
N GLU A 256 -0.14 21.98 -0.74
CA GLU A 256 -0.56 23.35 -0.49
C GLU A 256 -1.97 23.35 0.09
N GLN A 257 -2.16 24.11 1.16
CA GLN A 257 -3.49 24.31 1.75
C GLN A 257 -4.36 25.07 0.76
N VAL A 258 -5.58 24.61 0.58
CA VAL A 258 -6.55 25.18 -0.38
C VAL A 258 -7.24 26.40 0.19
#